data_e44682fb916e287a4c36a4a9f495cbb2
#
_entry.id   e44682fb916e287a4c36a4a9f495cbb2
#
_cell.length_a   1.000
_cell.length_b   1.000
_cell.length_c   1.000
_cell.angle_alpha   90.00
_cell.angle_beta   90.00
_cell.angle_gamma   90.00
#
_symmetry.space_group_name_H-M   'P 1'
#
loop_
_entity.id
_entity.type
_entity.pdbx_description
1 polymer ?
#
loop_
_entity_poly.entity_id
_entity_poly.type
_entity_poly.pdbx_seq_one_letter_code
_entity_poly.pdbx_strand_id
1 'polypeptide(L)'
;DLKRSKRRLKSFLLRQDIRYEGRATWTAAHLRWLSEVVCPTPPQQIVFQEYLRAVSEQQERVQRVERELHEAVKGWRLYPVVEAIQALRGVDLTGAVIVLAELGDITRFDTPRLLMSDLGLTPAESSSGARRHHGGITQAGNSHARRALVEGAWASRYPAQLSRPLRLRLEKLPTEVQAIG
;
A
#
# COMPACT_ATOMS: atom_id res chain seq x y z
N ASP A 1 4.43 11.73 1.20
CA ASP A 1 4.34 12.95 2.01
C ASP A 1 3.40 12.78 3.22
N LEU A 2 2.17 12.25 3.09
CA LEU A 2 1.24 12.03 4.21
C LEU A 2 1.88 11.24 5.37
N LYS A 3 2.55 10.12 5.08
CA LYS A 3 3.25 9.31 6.10
C LYS A 3 4.33 10.11 6.83
N ARG A 4 5.02 11.01 6.11
CA ARG A 4 6.03 11.91 6.68
C ARG A 4 5.39 12.97 7.59
N SER A 5 4.30 13.59 7.16
CA SER A 5 3.55 14.57 7.97
C SER A 5 3.01 13.93 9.26
N LYS A 6 2.39 12.75 9.16
CA LYS A 6 1.92 11.96 10.32
C LYS A 6 3.07 11.65 11.30
N ARG A 7 4.23 11.27 10.80
CA ARG A 7 5.40 10.97 11.65
C ARG A 7 5.94 12.24 12.33
N ARG A 8 6.01 13.38 11.62
CA ARG A 8 6.44 14.66 12.18
C ARG A 8 5.55 15.11 13.34
N LEU A 9 4.22 15.07 13.14
CA LEU A 9 3.26 15.38 14.20
C LEU A 9 3.43 14.48 15.42
N LYS A 10 3.52 13.17 15.21
CA LYS A 10 3.75 12.20 16.30
C LYS A 10 5.06 12.49 17.04
N SER A 11 6.15 12.77 16.33
CA SER A 11 7.44 13.09 16.96
C SER A 11 7.40 14.41 17.72
N PHE A 12 6.63 15.40 17.26
CA PHE A 12 6.41 16.64 17.98
C PHE A 12 5.69 16.39 19.32
N LEU A 13 4.58 15.69 19.30
CA LEU A 13 3.80 15.36 20.51
C LEU A 13 4.63 14.58 21.53
N LEU A 14 5.41 13.60 21.08
CA LEU A 14 6.31 12.82 21.96
C LEU A 14 7.36 13.69 22.64
N ARG A 15 7.90 14.71 21.96
CA ARG A 15 8.87 15.64 22.57
C ARG A 15 8.24 16.55 23.61
N GLN A 16 6.92 16.74 23.57
CA GLN A 16 6.16 17.49 24.57
C GLN A 16 5.58 16.59 25.67
N ASP A 17 5.97 15.29 25.67
CA ASP A 17 5.41 14.23 26.52
C ASP A 17 3.88 14.08 26.43
N ILE A 18 3.29 14.49 25.30
CA ILE A 18 1.88 14.34 25.00
C ILE A 18 1.67 13.00 24.29
N ARG A 19 0.96 12.08 24.93
CA ARG A 19 0.78 10.70 24.44
C ARG A 19 -0.69 10.35 24.32
N TYR A 20 -1.02 9.69 23.22
CA TYR A 20 -2.33 9.10 23.04
C TYR A 20 -2.36 7.70 23.65
N GLU A 21 -3.21 7.48 24.62
CA GLU A 21 -3.33 6.19 25.32
C GLU A 21 -4.28 5.19 24.64
N GLY A 22 -4.93 5.61 23.55
CA GLY A 22 -5.86 4.75 22.84
C GLY A 22 -5.17 3.64 22.03
N ARG A 23 -5.96 2.64 21.66
CA ARG A 23 -5.48 1.40 21.02
C ARG A 23 -4.82 1.62 19.66
N ALA A 24 -5.30 2.55 18.84
CA ALA A 24 -4.81 2.77 17.48
C ALA A 24 -4.82 4.25 17.11
N THR A 25 -3.75 4.67 16.42
CA THR A 25 -3.62 6.04 15.89
C THR A 25 -4.34 6.19 14.55
N TRP A 26 -4.73 7.42 14.19
CA TRP A 26 -5.40 7.82 12.95
C TRP A 26 -6.82 7.26 12.77
N THR A 27 -7.42 6.83 13.86
CA THR A 27 -8.86 6.50 13.97
C THR A 27 -9.66 7.76 14.30
N ALA A 28 -10.99 7.71 14.15
CA ALA A 28 -11.87 8.81 14.55
C ALA A 28 -11.66 9.24 16.01
N ALA A 29 -11.40 8.28 16.92
CA ALA A 29 -11.09 8.54 18.32
C ALA A 29 -9.77 9.31 18.49
N HIS A 30 -8.72 8.91 17.76
CA HIS A 30 -7.44 9.63 17.77
C HIS A 30 -7.56 11.03 17.18
N LEU A 31 -8.34 11.21 16.11
CA LEU A 31 -8.55 12.53 15.50
C LEU A 31 -9.31 13.49 16.44
N ARG A 32 -10.32 12.99 17.16
CA ARG A 32 -11.00 13.76 18.22
C ARG A 32 -10.04 14.16 19.33
N TRP A 33 -9.26 13.21 19.82
CA TRP A 33 -8.23 13.52 20.82
C TRP A 33 -7.24 14.58 20.33
N LEU A 34 -6.78 14.51 19.08
CA LEU A 34 -5.91 15.54 18.49
C LEU A 34 -6.57 16.91 18.47
N SER A 35 -7.90 17.02 18.27
CA SER A 35 -8.60 18.30 18.29
C SER A 35 -8.71 18.91 19.71
N GLU A 36 -8.56 18.10 20.75
CA GLU A 36 -8.64 18.49 22.17
C GLU A 36 -7.26 18.76 22.78
N VAL A 37 -6.17 18.43 22.08
CA VAL A 37 -4.80 18.62 22.59
C VAL A 37 -4.50 20.10 22.76
N VAL A 38 -4.08 20.43 23.98
CA VAL A 38 -3.55 21.75 24.35
C VAL A 38 -2.09 21.63 24.72
N CYS A 39 -1.24 22.39 24.04
CA CYS A 39 0.20 22.41 24.34
C CYS A 39 0.51 23.35 25.52
N PRO A 40 1.62 23.09 26.25
CA PRO A 40 1.98 23.87 27.44
C PRO A 40 2.18 25.36 27.20
N THR A 41 2.62 25.77 26.01
CA THR A 41 2.89 27.17 25.68
C THR A 41 2.23 27.58 24.34
N PRO A 42 1.86 28.88 24.19
CA PRO A 42 1.27 29.38 22.94
C PRO A 42 2.12 29.12 21.69
N PRO A 43 3.45 29.30 21.68
CA PRO A 43 4.28 28.95 20.52
C PRO A 43 4.21 27.46 20.15
N GLN A 44 4.19 26.57 21.14
CA GLN A 44 4.03 25.14 20.89
C GLN A 44 2.66 24.80 20.30
N GLN A 45 1.60 25.49 20.74
CA GLN A 45 0.27 25.33 20.20
C GLN A 45 0.21 25.74 18.74
N ILE A 46 0.87 26.83 18.35
CA ILE A 46 0.95 27.28 16.94
C ILE A 46 1.64 26.20 16.10
N VAL A 47 2.80 25.71 16.53
CA VAL A 47 3.55 24.67 15.82
C VAL A 47 2.74 23.37 15.72
N PHE A 48 2.04 22.98 16.77
CA PHE A 48 1.14 21.83 16.77
C PHE A 48 0.05 21.97 15.71
N GLN A 49 -0.62 23.13 15.66
CA GLN A 49 -1.67 23.39 14.68
C GLN A 49 -1.15 23.33 13.24
N GLU A 50 0.06 23.83 12.98
CA GLU A 50 0.69 23.74 11.65
C GLU A 50 1.01 22.28 11.27
N TYR A 51 1.50 21.45 12.20
CA TYR A 51 1.69 20.02 11.91
C TYR A 51 0.35 19.30 11.66
N LEU A 52 -0.70 19.64 12.39
CA LEU A 52 -2.03 19.07 12.20
C LEU A 52 -2.60 19.46 10.84
N ARG A 53 -2.49 20.76 10.47
CA ARG A 53 -2.89 21.27 9.16
C ARG A 53 -2.16 20.55 8.03
N ALA A 54 -0.83 20.41 8.13
CA ALA A 54 -0.04 19.69 7.14
C ALA A 54 -0.46 18.22 6.96
N VAL A 55 -0.97 17.57 8.02
CA VAL A 55 -1.54 16.22 7.89
C VAL A 55 -2.86 16.25 7.14
N SER A 56 -3.76 17.19 7.47
CA SER A 56 -5.06 17.33 6.83
C SER A 56 -4.94 17.64 5.34
N GLU A 57 -4.10 18.59 4.96
CA GLU A 57 -3.83 18.95 3.56
C GLU A 57 -3.28 17.76 2.75
N GLN A 58 -2.35 17.00 3.33
CA GLN A 58 -1.83 15.81 2.66
C GLN A 58 -2.87 14.70 2.56
N GLN A 59 -3.75 14.56 3.54
CA GLN A 59 -4.86 13.60 3.50
C GLN A 59 -5.85 13.94 2.37
N GLU A 60 -6.25 15.21 2.27
CA GLU A 60 -7.13 15.70 1.20
C GLU A 60 -6.50 15.53 -0.19
N ARG A 61 -5.19 15.82 -0.29
CA ARG A 61 -4.44 15.61 -1.53
C ARG A 61 -4.44 14.15 -1.97
N VAL A 62 -4.17 13.22 -1.04
CA VAL A 62 -4.22 11.77 -1.33
C VAL A 62 -5.61 11.39 -1.82
N GLN A 63 -6.68 11.76 -1.10
CA GLN A 63 -8.05 11.45 -1.48
C GLN A 63 -8.45 12.03 -2.85
N ARG A 64 -7.98 13.23 -3.18
CA ARG A 64 -8.21 13.83 -4.49
C ARG A 64 -7.54 13.02 -5.59
N VAL A 65 -6.25 12.73 -5.45
CA VAL A 65 -5.49 11.96 -6.44
C VAL A 65 -6.05 10.55 -6.61
N GLU A 66 -6.48 9.91 -5.52
CA GLU A 66 -7.13 8.59 -5.59
C GLU A 66 -8.44 8.63 -6.38
N ARG A 67 -9.27 9.68 -6.19
CA ARG A 67 -10.50 9.86 -6.99
C ARG A 67 -10.20 10.09 -8.47
N GLU A 68 -9.23 10.96 -8.76
CA GLU A 68 -8.81 11.24 -10.15
C GLU A 68 -8.25 9.99 -10.83
N LEU A 69 -7.43 9.20 -10.12
CA LEU A 69 -6.93 7.92 -10.59
C LEU A 69 -8.07 6.95 -10.89
N HIS A 70 -9.06 6.85 -9.99
CA HIS A 70 -10.21 5.97 -10.15
C HIS A 70 -11.00 6.29 -11.43
N GLU A 71 -11.20 7.57 -11.74
CA GLU A 71 -11.88 7.98 -12.97
C GLU A 71 -11.01 7.76 -14.21
N ALA A 72 -9.74 8.11 -14.16
CA ALA A 72 -8.82 7.96 -15.29
C ALA A 72 -8.63 6.50 -15.72
N VAL A 73 -8.58 5.59 -14.76
CA VAL A 73 -8.36 4.15 -15.02
C VAL A 73 -9.51 3.49 -15.75
N LYS A 74 -10.75 3.98 -15.61
CA LYS A 74 -11.94 3.42 -16.31
C LYS A 74 -11.79 3.43 -17.85
N GLY A 75 -11.08 4.43 -18.39
CA GLY A 75 -10.77 4.52 -19.82
C GLY A 75 -9.52 3.77 -20.26
N TRP A 76 -8.81 3.12 -19.35
CA TRP A 76 -7.57 2.43 -19.69
C TRP A 76 -7.84 1.04 -20.29
N ARG A 77 -7.12 0.71 -21.39
CA ARG A 77 -7.25 -0.61 -22.05
C ARG A 77 -7.03 -1.80 -21.10
N LEU A 78 -6.23 -1.62 -20.04
CA LEU A 78 -5.95 -2.66 -19.06
C LEU A 78 -6.94 -2.66 -17.87
N TYR A 79 -8.01 -1.84 -17.92
CA TYR A 79 -8.97 -1.77 -16.82
C TYR A 79 -9.58 -3.14 -16.43
N PRO A 80 -9.95 -4.04 -17.37
CA PRO A 80 -10.44 -5.37 -17.01
C PRO A 80 -9.40 -6.19 -16.22
N VAL A 81 -8.11 -6.01 -16.53
CA VAL A 81 -7.02 -6.67 -15.81
C VAL A 81 -6.83 -6.04 -14.43
N VAL A 82 -6.97 -4.70 -14.30
CA VAL A 82 -6.99 -4.01 -13.00
C VAL A 82 -8.07 -4.58 -12.10
N GLU A 83 -9.29 -4.77 -12.62
CA GLU A 83 -10.40 -5.37 -11.86
C GLU A 83 -10.08 -6.80 -11.43
N ALA A 84 -9.51 -7.62 -12.34
CA ALA A 84 -9.13 -9.00 -12.05
C ALA A 84 -8.05 -9.08 -10.93
N ILE A 85 -7.01 -8.23 -10.98
CA ILE A 85 -5.94 -8.21 -9.96
C ILE A 85 -6.49 -7.76 -8.60
N GLN A 86 -7.51 -6.93 -8.55
CA GLN A 86 -8.18 -6.54 -7.31
C GLN A 86 -8.96 -7.70 -6.63
N ALA A 87 -9.14 -8.84 -7.32
CA ALA A 87 -9.64 -10.07 -6.72
C ALA A 87 -8.65 -10.64 -5.70
N LEU A 88 -7.36 -10.36 -5.87
CA LEU A 88 -6.33 -10.78 -4.93
C LEU A 88 -6.46 -10.02 -3.62
N ARG A 89 -6.49 -10.78 -2.52
CA ARG A 89 -6.57 -10.22 -1.17
C ARG A 89 -5.36 -9.32 -0.88
N GLY A 90 -5.64 -8.11 -0.40
CA GLY A 90 -4.62 -7.11 -0.09
C GLY A 90 -4.23 -6.21 -1.26
N VAL A 91 -4.80 -6.44 -2.44
CA VAL A 91 -4.60 -5.56 -3.59
C VAL A 91 -5.81 -4.63 -3.73
N ASP A 92 -5.58 -3.34 -3.63
CA ASP A 92 -6.56 -2.31 -3.94
C ASP A 92 -6.38 -1.77 -5.37
N LEU A 93 -7.22 -0.82 -5.78
CA LEU A 93 -7.13 -0.19 -7.08
C LEU A 93 -5.75 0.42 -7.34
N THR A 94 -5.22 1.14 -6.37
CA THR A 94 -3.92 1.82 -6.52
C THR A 94 -2.79 0.81 -6.70
N GLY A 95 -2.79 -0.26 -5.90
CA GLY A 95 -1.81 -1.35 -6.01
C GLY A 95 -1.89 -2.06 -7.37
N ALA A 96 -3.10 -2.40 -7.83
CA ALA A 96 -3.32 -3.01 -9.14
C ALA A 96 -2.83 -2.13 -10.30
N VAL A 97 -3.16 -0.82 -10.24
CA VAL A 97 -2.72 0.14 -11.27
C VAL A 97 -1.22 0.31 -11.26
N ILE A 98 -0.57 0.42 -10.11
CA ILE A 98 0.90 0.50 -10.02
C ILE A 98 1.52 -0.73 -10.67
N VAL A 99 1.08 -1.92 -10.31
CA VAL A 99 1.62 -3.17 -10.88
C VAL A 99 1.51 -3.18 -12.40
N LEU A 100 0.34 -2.85 -12.95
CA LEU A 100 0.13 -2.87 -14.40
C LEU A 100 0.81 -1.71 -15.14
N ALA A 101 0.89 -0.53 -14.52
CA ALA A 101 1.62 0.61 -15.10
C ALA A 101 3.11 0.33 -15.21
N GLU A 102 3.68 -0.37 -14.24
CA GLU A 102 5.09 -0.70 -14.18
C GLU A 102 5.46 -1.92 -15.04
N LEU A 103 4.58 -2.92 -15.13
CA LEU A 103 4.83 -4.14 -15.90
C LEU A 103 4.39 -4.01 -17.36
N GLY A 104 3.41 -3.17 -17.64
CA GLY A 104 2.78 -3.10 -18.96
C GLY A 104 1.96 -4.36 -19.28
N ASP A 105 2.21 -4.95 -20.43
CA ASP A 105 1.53 -6.16 -20.86
C ASP A 105 2.06 -7.38 -20.10
N ILE A 106 1.24 -7.93 -19.22
CA ILE A 106 1.59 -9.12 -18.42
C ILE A 106 1.60 -10.41 -19.24
N THR A 107 0.99 -10.42 -20.43
CA THR A 107 0.99 -11.59 -21.31
C THR A 107 2.36 -11.88 -21.92
N ARG A 108 3.31 -10.96 -21.81
CA ARG A 108 4.72 -11.17 -22.19
C ARG A 108 5.47 -12.19 -21.33
N PHE A 109 4.87 -12.58 -20.20
CA PHE A 109 5.45 -13.57 -19.31
C PHE A 109 4.78 -14.93 -19.51
N ASP A 110 5.44 -15.83 -20.21
CA ASP A 110 4.94 -17.20 -20.47
C ASP A 110 4.74 -18.01 -19.18
N THR A 111 5.47 -17.69 -18.13
CA THR A 111 5.41 -18.40 -16.84
C THR A 111 5.50 -17.47 -15.66
N PRO A 112 4.90 -17.83 -14.50
CA PRO A 112 5.06 -17.06 -13.27
C PRO A 112 6.51 -16.86 -12.82
N ARG A 113 7.41 -17.81 -13.17
CA ARG A 113 8.84 -17.71 -12.85
C ARG A 113 9.52 -16.56 -13.59
N LEU A 114 9.14 -16.30 -14.84
CA LEU A 114 9.67 -15.18 -15.62
C LEU A 114 9.25 -13.86 -14.99
N LEU A 115 7.98 -13.73 -14.58
CA LEU A 115 7.50 -12.56 -13.85
C LEU A 115 8.24 -12.38 -12.51
N MET A 116 8.45 -13.45 -11.75
CA MET A 116 9.23 -13.41 -10.51
C MET A 116 10.68 -12.95 -10.75
N SER A 117 11.29 -13.39 -11.83
CA SER A 117 12.65 -12.99 -12.23
C SER A 117 12.70 -11.51 -12.60
N ASP A 118 11.74 -11.03 -13.42
CA ASP A 118 11.62 -9.61 -13.82
C ASP A 118 11.42 -8.68 -12.62
N LEU A 119 10.76 -9.19 -11.59
CA LEU A 119 10.54 -8.48 -10.32
C LEU A 119 11.69 -8.63 -9.32
N GLY A 120 12.70 -9.45 -9.61
CA GLY A 120 13.80 -9.76 -8.70
C GLY A 120 13.36 -10.46 -7.42
N LEU A 121 12.30 -11.29 -7.51
CA LEU A 121 11.78 -12.12 -6.42
C LEU A 121 12.42 -13.52 -6.41
N THR A 122 13.29 -13.82 -7.35
CA THR A 122 14.04 -15.08 -7.39
C THR A 122 15.19 -15.05 -6.37
N PRO A 123 15.51 -16.19 -5.73
CA PRO A 123 16.65 -16.27 -4.84
C PRO A 123 17.96 -15.95 -5.58
N ALA A 124 18.84 -15.20 -4.94
CA ALA A 124 20.20 -15.07 -5.41
C ALA A 124 20.93 -16.42 -5.20
N GLU A 125 21.57 -16.92 -6.24
CA GLU A 125 22.37 -18.12 -6.17
C GLU A 125 23.84 -17.79 -6.38
N SER A 126 24.68 -18.22 -5.45
CA SER A 126 26.14 -18.18 -5.56
C SER A 126 26.65 -19.60 -5.43
N SER A 127 26.92 -20.22 -6.56
CA SER A 127 27.38 -21.63 -6.62
C SER A 127 28.79 -21.71 -7.15
N SER A 128 29.66 -22.43 -6.46
CA SER A 128 30.99 -22.78 -6.92
C SER A 128 31.23 -24.29 -6.74
N GLY A 129 31.35 -25.03 -7.81
CA GLY A 129 31.55 -26.47 -7.77
C GLY A 129 30.38 -27.22 -7.11
N ALA A 130 30.67 -28.03 -6.09
CA ALA A 130 29.68 -28.82 -5.37
C ALA A 130 28.87 -28.02 -4.32
N ARG A 131 29.24 -26.79 -4.03
CA ARG A 131 28.55 -25.95 -3.02
C ARG A 131 27.50 -25.04 -3.70
N ARG A 132 26.24 -25.23 -3.33
CA ARG A 132 25.15 -24.30 -3.66
C ARG A 132 24.84 -23.42 -2.46
N HIS A 133 24.90 -22.11 -2.64
CA HIS A 133 24.50 -21.14 -1.63
C HIS A 133 23.33 -20.32 -2.17
N HIS A 134 22.18 -20.43 -1.51
CA HIS A 134 21.01 -19.61 -1.78
C HIS A 134 21.01 -18.42 -0.84
N GLY A 135 21.08 -17.23 -1.39
CA GLY A 135 20.94 -15.96 -0.67
C GLY A 135 19.49 -15.51 -0.56
N GLY A 136 19.29 -14.25 -0.17
CA GLY A 136 17.99 -13.59 -0.26
C GLY A 136 17.54 -13.40 -1.71
N ILE A 137 16.42 -12.71 -1.92
CA ILE A 137 15.96 -12.35 -3.27
C ILE A 137 16.97 -11.42 -3.95
N THR A 138 17.11 -11.54 -5.27
CA THR A 138 18.08 -10.76 -6.07
C THR A 138 17.85 -9.25 -5.99
N GLN A 139 16.59 -8.83 -5.79
CA GLN A 139 16.14 -7.44 -5.83
C GLN A 139 16.48 -6.70 -7.15
N ALA A 140 16.96 -7.42 -8.16
CA ALA A 140 17.10 -6.90 -9.51
C ALA A 140 15.71 -6.67 -10.13
N GLY A 141 15.60 -5.71 -11.07
CA GLY A 141 14.35 -5.44 -11.77
C GLY A 141 13.45 -4.40 -11.10
N ASN A 142 12.16 -4.41 -11.47
CA ASN A 142 11.24 -3.34 -11.11
C ASN A 142 10.91 -3.29 -9.60
N SER A 143 11.49 -2.32 -8.90
CA SER A 143 11.32 -2.16 -7.46
C SER A 143 9.93 -1.63 -7.06
N HIS A 144 9.25 -0.86 -7.93
CA HIS A 144 7.92 -0.31 -7.66
C HIS A 144 6.85 -1.40 -7.73
N ALA A 145 6.84 -2.18 -8.82
CA ALA A 145 5.93 -3.31 -8.97
C ALA A 145 6.16 -4.36 -7.86
N ARG A 146 7.43 -4.72 -7.59
CA ARG A 146 7.79 -5.64 -6.50
C ARG A 146 7.24 -5.15 -5.16
N ARG A 147 7.41 -3.88 -4.84
CA ARG A 147 6.91 -3.30 -3.58
C ARG A 147 5.39 -3.39 -3.47
N ALA A 148 4.66 -3.03 -4.54
CA ALA A 148 3.21 -3.09 -4.54
C ALA A 148 2.70 -4.52 -4.31
N LEU A 149 3.31 -5.51 -4.98
CA LEU A 149 2.98 -6.93 -4.81
C LEU A 149 3.31 -7.45 -3.40
N VAL A 150 4.47 -7.09 -2.85
CA VAL A 150 4.85 -7.47 -1.48
C VAL A 150 3.92 -6.84 -0.45
N GLU A 151 3.54 -5.57 -0.61
CA GLU A 151 2.58 -4.90 0.27
C GLU A 151 1.21 -5.60 0.22
N GLY A 152 0.72 -5.99 -0.97
CA GLY A 152 -0.50 -6.79 -1.12
C GLY A 152 -0.40 -8.17 -0.46
N ALA A 153 0.73 -8.87 -0.68
CA ALA A 153 0.97 -10.20 -0.14
C ALA A 153 0.99 -10.25 1.41
N TRP A 154 1.25 -9.13 2.09
CA TRP A 154 1.16 -9.06 3.55
C TRP A 154 -0.23 -9.40 4.10
N ALA A 155 -1.29 -9.21 3.32
CA ALA A 155 -2.63 -9.62 3.71
C ALA A 155 -2.76 -11.13 3.89
N SER A 156 -1.95 -11.92 3.19
CA SER A 156 -1.93 -13.40 3.27
C SER A 156 -1.36 -13.92 4.59
N ARG A 157 -0.71 -13.07 5.39
CA ARG A 157 -0.23 -13.42 6.73
C ARG A 157 -1.38 -13.72 7.73
N TYR A 158 -2.54 -13.18 7.46
CA TYR A 158 -3.71 -13.39 8.32
C TYR A 158 -4.61 -14.48 7.77
N PRO A 159 -5.41 -15.15 8.60
CA PRO A 159 -6.39 -16.13 8.13
C PRO A 159 -7.25 -15.60 6.99
N ALA A 160 -7.59 -16.46 6.06
CA ALA A 160 -8.42 -16.09 4.92
C ALA A 160 -9.81 -15.65 5.40
N GLN A 161 -10.07 -14.35 5.27
CA GLN A 161 -11.40 -13.78 5.53
C GLN A 161 -11.79 -12.94 4.32
N LEU A 162 -12.90 -13.30 3.68
CA LEU A 162 -13.50 -12.51 2.62
C LEU A 162 -14.25 -11.33 3.25
N SER A 163 -13.64 -10.15 3.19
CA SER A 163 -14.34 -8.92 3.56
C SER A 163 -15.50 -8.65 2.60
N ARG A 164 -16.55 -7.96 3.08
CA ARG A 164 -17.68 -7.58 2.22
C ARG A 164 -17.25 -6.85 0.94
N PRO A 165 -16.33 -5.87 0.98
CA PRO A 165 -15.85 -5.21 -0.23
C PRO A 165 -15.16 -6.16 -1.22
N LEU A 166 -14.36 -7.12 -0.73
CA LEU A 166 -13.70 -8.09 -1.59
C LEU A 166 -14.72 -9.04 -2.24
N ARG A 167 -15.71 -9.51 -1.48
CA ARG A 167 -16.79 -10.35 -2.02
C ARG A 167 -17.54 -9.65 -3.15
N LEU A 168 -17.94 -8.39 -2.97
CA LEU A 168 -18.61 -7.59 -3.98
C LEU A 168 -17.77 -7.36 -5.25
N ARG A 169 -16.45 -7.34 -5.13
CA ARG A 169 -15.56 -7.29 -6.31
C ARG A 169 -15.50 -8.63 -7.01
N LEU A 170 -15.33 -9.73 -6.27
CA LEU A 170 -15.29 -11.08 -6.81
C LEU A 170 -16.56 -11.45 -7.57
N GLU A 171 -17.74 -11.12 -7.05
CA GLU A 171 -19.05 -11.40 -7.70
C GLU A 171 -19.18 -10.80 -9.10
N LYS A 172 -18.44 -9.75 -9.42
CA LYS A 172 -18.43 -9.09 -10.73
C LYS A 172 -17.48 -9.71 -11.75
N LEU A 173 -16.62 -10.63 -11.32
CA LEU A 173 -15.57 -11.20 -12.15
C LEU A 173 -15.98 -12.57 -12.71
N PRO A 174 -15.37 -13.01 -13.83
CA PRO A 174 -15.55 -14.35 -14.34
C PRO A 174 -15.25 -15.43 -13.30
N THR A 175 -15.97 -16.56 -13.35
CA THR A 175 -15.87 -17.66 -12.37
C THR A 175 -14.44 -18.19 -12.22
N GLU A 176 -13.67 -18.19 -13.30
CA GLU A 176 -12.27 -18.61 -13.31
C GLU A 176 -11.38 -17.70 -12.45
N VAL A 177 -11.65 -16.39 -12.46
CA VAL A 177 -10.93 -15.39 -11.66
C VAL A 177 -11.38 -15.44 -10.19
N GLN A 178 -12.67 -15.73 -9.95
CA GLN A 178 -13.19 -15.89 -8.59
C GLN A 178 -12.51 -17.04 -7.82
N ALA A 179 -12.09 -18.09 -8.52
CA ALA A 179 -11.42 -19.24 -7.93
C ALA A 179 -9.98 -18.96 -7.44
N ILE A 180 -9.39 -17.82 -7.83
CA ILE A 180 -8.01 -17.43 -7.48
C ILE A 180 -7.98 -16.56 -6.19
N GLY A 181 -9.03 -15.85 -5.88
CA GLY A 181 -9.16 -14.93 -4.73
C GLY A 181 -9.73 -15.58 -3.51
#